data_9657fb2d3c3a3fb4e6459455b6341905
#
_entry.id   9657fb2d3c3a3fb4e6459455b6341905
#
_cell.length_a   1.000
_cell.length_b   1.000
_cell.length_c   1.000
_cell.angle_alpha   90.00
_cell.angle_beta   90.00
_cell.angle_gamma   90.00
#
_symmetry.space_group_name_H-M   'P 1'
#
loop_
_entity.id
_entity.type
_entity.pdbx_description
1 polymer ?
#
loop_
_entity_poly.entity_id
_entity_poly.type
_entity_poly.pdbx_seq_one_letter_code
_entity_poly.pdbx_strand_id
1 'polypeptide(L)'
;TGHMLLVDEFISLNASTDFKEMFFVVIQLGAILAVVTIFWNKMWPFQLKDKTQPVMKKDTWSMWFKTVVACIPGAIVTILFDNYIEAHLHTAVVIAIALIFYGIAFIVIENWNKTRTPKVETLNDITYKTAFLIGMFQVLSIIPGTSRSGATIIGALLIGVSRVAAAEFTFFLAVPVMFGLSALKMIKFGLSFTSAEFAILIIGCVVAYLVSIVVIKFLMSYIKKHDFKIFGWYRIVLGVIVLAYFALFA
;
A
#
# COMPACT_ATOMS: atom_id res chain seq x y z
N THR A 1 -1.23 5.00 6.47
CA THR A 1 -2.26 5.43 7.44
C THR A 1 -1.82 5.19 8.88
N GLY A 2 -1.39 3.97 9.30
CA GLY A 2 -1.02 3.71 10.69
C GLY A 2 0.04 4.67 11.27
N HIS A 3 1.11 4.96 10.53
CA HIS A 3 2.13 5.94 10.96
C HIS A 3 1.57 7.36 11.04
N MET A 4 0.64 7.72 10.15
CA MET A 4 0.01 9.06 10.16
C MET A 4 -0.89 9.22 11.39
N LEU A 5 -1.65 8.19 11.76
CA LEU A 5 -2.45 8.19 12.97
C LEU A 5 -1.56 8.34 14.22
N LEU A 6 -0.42 7.65 14.26
CA LEU A 6 0.54 7.81 15.36
C LEU A 6 1.15 9.22 15.41
N VAL A 7 1.43 9.85 14.26
CA VAL A 7 1.97 11.22 14.22
C VAL A 7 0.90 12.23 14.63
N ASP A 8 -0.37 12.05 14.22
CA ASP A 8 -1.48 12.94 14.55
C ASP A 8 -1.76 12.99 16.07
N GLU A 9 -1.42 11.93 16.80
CA GLU A 9 -1.49 11.89 18.27
C GLU A 9 -0.55 12.91 18.94
N PHE A 10 0.61 13.16 18.33
CA PHE A 10 1.61 14.10 18.86
C PHE A 10 1.57 15.47 18.19
N ILE A 11 1.25 15.53 16.91
CA ILE A 11 1.25 16.76 16.10
C ILE A 11 -0.07 16.78 15.33
N SER A 12 -1.10 17.30 15.99
CA SER A 12 -2.42 17.32 15.34
C SER A 12 -2.54 18.49 14.34
N LEU A 13 -3.08 18.20 13.18
CA LEU A 13 -3.42 19.20 12.18
C LEU A 13 -4.58 20.06 12.70
N ASN A 14 -4.42 21.39 12.72
CA ASN A 14 -5.50 22.30 13.13
C ASN A 14 -6.52 22.47 12.00
N ALA A 15 -7.40 21.48 11.85
CA ALA A 15 -8.46 21.41 10.85
C ALA A 15 -9.65 20.61 11.39
N SER A 16 -10.79 20.66 10.69
CA SER A 16 -11.96 19.87 11.05
C SER A 16 -11.68 18.36 10.99
N THR A 17 -12.38 17.59 11.81
CA THR A 17 -12.24 16.11 11.82
C THR A 17 -12.49 15.51 10.45
N ASP A 18 -13.55 15.97 9.77
CA ASP A 18 -13.92 15.49 8.43
C ASP A 18 -12.81 15.78 7.40
N PHE A 19 -12.19 16.98 7.48
CA PHE A 19 -11.05 17.32 6.62
C PHE A 19 -9.85 16.42 6.90
N LYS A 20 -9.50 16.17 8.17
CA LYS A 20 -8.39 15.29 8.53
C LYS A 20 -8.57 13.89 7.99
N GLU A 21 -9.75 13.29 8.15
CA GLU A 21 -10.05 11.96 7.64
C GLU A 21 -9.90 11.90 6.11
N MET A 22 -10.44 12.87 5.40
CA MET A 22 -10.30 12.98 3.96
C MET A 22 -8.83 13.20 3.57
N PHE A 23 -8.13 14.14 4.22
CA PHE A 23 -6.75 14.48 3.96
C PHE A 23 -5.81 13.28 4.07
N PHE A 24 -5.89 12.48 5.15
CA PHE A 24 -5.04 11.31 5.36
C PHE A 24 -5.19 10.22 4.29
N VAL A 25 -6.30 10.19 3.60
CA VAL A 25 -6.51 9.27 2.48
C VAL A 25 -6.04 9.90 1.17
N VAL A 26 -6.43 11.15 0.92
CA VAL A 26 -6.23 11.81 -0.38
C VAL A 26 -4.77 12.18 -0.63
N ILE A 27 -3.98 12.54 0.38
CA ILE A 27 -2.55 12.82 0.17
C ILE A 27 -1.78 11.59 -0.34
N GLN A 28 -2.31 10.38 -0.14
CA GLN A 28 -1.72 9.16 -0.70
C GLN A 28 -1.78 9.14 -2.24
N LEU A 29 -2.65 9.95 -2.87
CA LEU A 29 -2.62 10.14 -4.33
C LEU A 29 -1.28 10.71 -4.80
N GLY A 30 -0.64 11.58 -4.02
CA GLY A 30 0.72 12.04 -4.32
C GLY A 30 1.70 10.87 -4.44
N ALA A 31 1.66 9.94 -3.48
CA ALA A 31 2.49 8.73 -3.53
C ALA A 31 2.14 7.81 -4.71
N ILE A 32 0.85 7.68 -5.04
CA ILE A 32 0.41 6.90 -6.20
C ILE A 32 0.83 7.52 -7.52
N LEU A 33 0.79 8.83 -7.65
CA LEU A 33 1.32 9.53 -8.83
C LEU A 33 2.83 9.27 -8.99
N ALA A 34 3.59 9.18 -7.90
CA ALA A 34 5.00 8.78 -7.94
C ALA A 34 5.17 7.34 -8.47
N VAL A 35 4.32 6.40 -8.04
CA VAL A 35 4.30 5.03 -8.57
C VAL A 35 4.02 5.05 -10.08
N VAL A 36 2.97 5.73 -10.51
CA VAL A 36 2.62 5.84 -11.93
C VAL A 36 3.76 6.46 -12.74
N THR A 37 4.40 7.50 -12.22
CA THR A 37 5.54 8.15 -12.88
C THR A 37 6.73 7.20 -13.05
N ILE A 38 7.12 6.47 -11.99
CA ILE A 38 8.27 5.56 -12.01
C ILE A 38 8.00 4.35 -12.91
N PHE A 39 6.80 3.81 -12.86
CA PHE A 39 6.41 2.61 -13.60
C PHE A 39 5.62 2.92 -14.88
N TRP A 40 5.65 4.16 -15.38
CA TRP A 40 4.87 4.62 -16.54
C TRP A 40 4.96 3.65 -17.73
N ASN A 41 6.16 3.26 -18.11
CA ASN A 41 6.37 2.38 -19.26
C ASN A 41 5.76 0.97 -19.10
N LYS A 42 5.63 0.51 -17.85
CA LYS A 42 4.99 -0.78 -17.51
C LYS A 42 3.47 -0.65 -17.35
N MET A 43 3.00 0.54 -16.92
CA MET A 43 1.58 0.79 -16.61
C MET A 43 0.80 1.32 -17.79
N TRP A 44 1.45 2.08 -18.70
CA TRP A 44 0.78 2.68 -19.83
C TRP A 44 0.51 1.65 -20.93
N PRO A 45 -0.78 1.35 -21.24
CA PRO A 45 -1.16 0.22 -22.08
C PRO A 45 -1.08 0.52 -23.59
N PHE A 46 -0.75 1.75 -23.98
CA PHE A 46 -0.70 2.14 -25.37
C PHE A 46 0.73 2.37 -25.84
N GLN A 47 1.01 1.95 -27.09
CA GLN A 47 2.29 2.17 -27.77
C GLN A 47 2.04 2.95 -29.05
N LEU A 48 2.49 4.21 -29.05
CA LEU A 48 2.25 5.13 -30.18
C LEU A 48 3.53 5.39 -30.99
N LYS A 49 4.71 4.98 -30.48
CA LYS A 49 6.01 5.31 -31.09
C LYS A 49 6.41 4.37 -32.24
N ASP A 50 6.01 3.12 -32.17
CA ASP A 50 6.38 2.11 -33.17
C ASP A 50 5.13 1.64 -33.91
N LYS A 51 4.99 2.09 -35.17
CA LYS A 51 3.85 1.77 -36.04
C LYS A 51 3.85 0.31 -36.53
N THR A 52 4.94 -0.44 -36.32
CA THR A 52 5.05 -1.85 -36.69
C THR A 52 4.46 -2.78 -35.65
N GLN A 53 4.21 -2.31 -34.43
CA GLN A 53 3.63 -3.07 -33.33
C GLN A 53 2.18 -2.65 -33.04
N PRO A 54 1.38 -3.55 -32.46
CA PRO A 54 0.01 -3.22 -32.07
C PRO A 54 -0.02 -2.02 -31.12
N VAL A 55 -0.93 -1.08 -31.34
CA VAL A 55 -1.12 0.12 -30.49
C VAL A 55 -1.40 -0.26 -29.03
N MET A 56 -2.06 -1.39 -28.81
CA MET A 56 -2.40 -1.89 -27.48
C MET A 56 -1.40 -2.96 -27.01
N LYS A 57 -0.75 -2.72 -25.88
CA LYS A 57 0.13 -3.68 -25.21
C LYS A 57 -0.73 -4.70 -24.44
N LYS A 58 -0.94 -5.88 -25.03
CA LYS A 58 -1.76 -6.96 -24.43
C LYS A 58 -1.29 -7.35 -23.03
N ASP A 59 0.02 -7.39 -22.79
CA ASP A 59 0.60 -7.76 -21.49
C ASP A 59 0.24 -6.73 -20.41
N THR A 60 0.27 -5.44 -20.74
CA THR A 60 -0.11 -4.37 -19.81
C THR A 60 -1.61 -4.44 -19.49
N TRP A 61 -2.46 -4.67 -20.49
CA TRP A 61 -3.89 -4.86 -20.24
C TRP A 61 -4.18 -6.11 -19.40
N SER A 62 -3.54 -7.24 -19.72
CA SER A 62 -3.62 -8.44 -18.89
C SER A 62 -3.23 -8.16 -17.45
N MET A 63 -2.17 -7.38 -17.21
CA MET A 63 -1.73 -6.99 -15.88
C MET A 63 -2.79 -6.14 -15.15
N TRP A 64 -3.40 -5.18 -15.83
CA TRP A 64 -4.49 -4.40 -15.24
C TRP A 64 -5.71 -5.25 -14.86
N PHE A 65 -6.11 -6.21 -15.71
CA PHE A 65 -7.19 -7.15 -15.36
C PHE A 65 -6.83 -8.03 -14.16
N LYS A 66 -5.58 -8.53 -14.07
CA LYS A 66 -5.09 -9.27 -12.90
C LYS A 66 -5.11 -8.39 -11.64
N THR A 67 -4.77 -7.12 -11.77
CA THR A 67 -4.85 -6.15 -10.68
C THR A 67 -6.29 -5.94 -10.20
N VAL A 68 -7.25 -5.81 -11.12
CA VAL A 68 -8.69 -5.74 -10.77
C VAL A 68 -9.15 -7.00 -10.04
N VAL A 69 -8.76 -8.19 -10.52
CA VAL A 69 -9.07 -9.45 -9.84
C VAL A 69 -8.52 -9.49 -8.42
N ALA A 70 -7.30 -8.97 -8.20
CA ALA A 70 -6.70 -8.88 -6.88
C ALA A 70 -7.39 -7.83 -5.96
N CYS A 71 -8.08 -6.83 -6.51
CA CYS A 71 -8.87 -5.88 -5.71
C CYS A 71 -10.17 -6.49 -5.15
N ILE A 72 -10.75 -7.49 -5.83
CA ILE A 72 -12.09 -8.02 -5.51
C ILE A 72 -12.21 -8.49 -4.05
N PRO A 73 -11.33 -9.37 -3.52
CA PRO A 73 -11.47 -9.86 -2.15
C PRO A 73 -11.46 -8.74 -1.11
N GLY A 74 -10.54 -7.79 -1.25
CA GLY A 74 -10.44 -6.64 -0.35
C GLY A 74 -11.66 -5.73 -0.42
N ALA A 75 -12.17 -5.46 -1.64
CA ALA A 75 -13.36 -4.64 -1.83
C ALA A 75 -14.61 -5.26 -1.17
N ILE A 76 -14.82 -6.57 -1.36
CA ILE A 76 -15.94 -7.29 -0.74
C ILE A 76 -15.90 -7.17 0.79
N VAL A 77 -14.74 -7.46 1.39
CA VAL A 77 -14.62 -7.46 2.86
C VAL A 77 -14.70 -6.03 3.41
N THR A 78 -14.12 -5.04 2.75
CA THR A 78 -14.27 -3.64 3.15
C THR A 78 -15.74 -3.21 3.12
N ILE A 79 -16.48 -3.48 2.05
CA ILE A 79 -17.90 -3.10 1.95
C ILE A 79 -18.75 -3.75 3.05
N LEU A 80 -18.47 -5.00 3.40
CA LEU A 80 -19.26 -5.75 4.39
C LEU A 80 -18.91 -5.44 5.84
N PHE A 81 -17.65 -5.08 6.13
CA PHE A 81 -17.14 -5.02 7.50
C PHE A 81 -16.53 -3.67 7.91
N ASP A 82 -16.55 -2.65 7.05
CA ASP A 82 -15.91 -1.33 7.31
C ASP A 82 -16.34 -0.74 8.66
N ASN A 83 -17.64 -0.63 8.90
CA ASN A 83 -18.19 -0.08 10.14
C ASN A 83 -17.78 -0.88 11.40
N TYR A 84 -17.74 -2.21 11.30
CA TYR A 84 -17.33 -3.06 12.40
C TYR A 84 -15.84 -2.88 12.75
N ILE A 85 -15.02 -2.80 11.71
CA ILE A 85 -13.57 -2.65 11.83
C ILE A 85 -13.23 -1.27 12.40
N GLU A 86 -13.87 -0.23 11.90
CA GLU A 86 -13.69 1.13 12.40
C GLU A 86 -14.04 1.23 13.88
N ALA A 87 -15.16 0.61 14.31
CA ALA A 87 -15.61 0.67 15.68
C ALA A 87 -14.76 -0.13 16.68
N HIS A 88 -14.11 -1.25 16.24
CA HIS A 88 -13.48 -2.20 17.18
C HIS A 88 -11.98 -2.34 17.03
N LEU A 89 -11.41 -2.06 15.85
CA LEU A 89 -10.00 -2.31 15.57
C LEU A 89 -9.12 -1.05 15.46
N HIS A 90 -9.70 0.15 15.44
CA HIS A 90 -8.95 1.42 15.35
C HIS A 90 -8.40 1.85 16.71
N THR A 91 -7.63 0.98 17.37
CA THR A 91 -6.96 1.29 18.64
C THR A 91 -5.45 1.22 18.49
N ALA A 92 -4.72 2.03 19.26
CA ALA A 92 -3.25 2.02 19.26
C ALA A 92 -2.68 0.63 19.61
N VAL A 93 -3.34 -0.12 20.49
CA VAL A 93 -2.94 -1.47 20.88
C VAL A 93 -3.05 -2.43 19.69
N VAL A 94 -4.16 -2.40 18.95
CA VAL A 94 -4.34 -3.23 17.75
C VAL A 94 -3.30 -2.89 16.70
N ILE A 95 -3.03 -1.59 16.46
CA ILE A 95 -2.01 -1.13 15.52
C ILE A 95 -0.63 -1.68 15.93
N ALA A 96 -0.27 -1.57 17.19
CA ALA A 96 1.03 -2.02 17.68
C ALA A 96 1.20 -3.54 17.60
N ILE A 97 0.19 -4.31 17.98
CA ILE A 97 0.19 -5.78 17.86
C ILE A 97 0.32 -6.19 16.39
N ALA A 98 -0.44 -5.55 15.49
CA ALA A 98 -0.34 -5.81 14.05
C ALA A 98 1.05 -5.48 13.51
N LEU A 99 1.67 -4.36 13.91
CA LEU A 99 3.04 -4.01 13.53
C LEU A 99 4.04 -5.10 13.94
N ILE A 100 3.97 -5.58 15.19
CA ILE A 100 4.87 -6.62 15.71
C ILE A 100 4.63 -7.94 14.96
N PHE A 101 3.37 -8.38 14.84
CA PHE A 101 3.02 -9.63 14.18
C PHE A 101 3.52 -9.68 12.73
N TYR A 102 3.24 -8.65 11.94
CA TYR A 102 3.69 -8.59 10.55
C TYR A 102 5.19 -8.32 10.42
N GLY A 103 5.81 -7.68 11.42
CA GLY A 103 7.26 -7.56 11.52
C GLY A 103 7.92 -8.94 11.66
N ILE A 104 7.41 -9.78 12.57
CA ILE A 104 7.86 -11.16 12.74
C ILE A 104 7.59 -11.99 11.48
N ALA A 105 6.40 -11.84 10.86
CA ALA A 105 6.04 -12.55 9.64
C ALA A 105 7.02 -12.26 8.50
N PHE A 106 7.46 -11.01 8.30
CA PHE A 106 8.50 -10.68 7.32
C PHE A 106 9.79 -11.43 7.56
N ILE A 107 10.27 -11.46 8.81
CA ILE A 107 11.53 -12.13 9.16
C ILE A 107 11.43 -13.64 8.94
N VAL A 108 10.33 -14.27 9.38
CA VAL A 108 10.08 -15.71 9.23
C VAL A 108 10.00 -16.10 7.76
N ILE A 109 9.23 -15.39 6.96
CA ILE A 109 9.02 -15.69 5.55
C ILE A 109 10.29 -15.48 4.73
N GLU A 110 11.05 -14.44 5.02
CA GLU A 110 12.34 -14.22 4.35
C GLU A 110 13.36 -15.32 4.71
N ASN A 111 13.39 -15.79 5.94
CA ASN A 111 14.22 -16.92 6.33
C ASN A 111 13.79 -18.21 5.64
N TRP A 112 12.49 -18.45 5.55
CA TRP A 112 11.94 -19.63 4.85
C TRP A 112 12.22 -19.62 3.35
N ASN A 113 12.25 -18.43 2.72
CA ASN A 113 12.52 -18.28 1.30
C ASN A 113 14.01 -18.27 0.93
N LYS A 114 14.94 -18.26 1.91
CA LYS A 114 16.40 -18.25 1.61
C LYS A 114 16.86 -19.40 0.73
N THR A 115 16.28 -20.58 0.91
CA THR A 115 16.63 -21.83 0.19
C THR A 115 15.69 -22.14 -0.97
N ARG A 116 14.74 -21.24 -1.27
CA ARG A 116 13.72 -21.45 -2.30
C ARG A 116 13.99 -20.60 -3.53
N THR A 117 13.86 -21.21 -4.68
CA THR A 117 13.80 -20.50 -5.96
C THR A 117 12.38 -19.99 -6.20
N PRO A 118 12.20 -18.71 -6.56
CA PRO A 118 10.88 -18.20 -6.91
C PRO A 118 10.28 -18.97 -8.08
N LYS A 119 8.97 -19.24 -8.02
CA LYS A 119 8.20 -19.83 -9.13
C LYS A 119 7.72 -18.79 -10.12
N VAL A 120 7.59 -17.54 -9.68
CA VAL A 120 7.14 -16.37 -10.45
C VAL A 120 8.25 -15.34 -10.34
N GLU A 121 9.06 -15.19 -11.37
CA GLU A 121 10.24 -14.33 -11.33
C GLU A 121 9.95 -12.89 -11.70
N THR A 122 9.08 -12.69 -12.69
CA THR A 122 8.77 -11.36 -13.22
C THR A 122 7.29 -11.02 -13.07
N LEU A 123 6.97 -9.74 -13.24
CA LEU A 123 5.61 -9.24 -13.22
C LEU A 123 4.72 -9.93 -14.27
N ASN A 124 5.27 -10.25 -15.43
CA ASN A 124 4.53 -10.87 -16.53
C ASN A 124 4.13 -12.32 -16.23
N ASP A 125 4.89 -13.02 -15.38
CA ASP A 125 4.64 -14.42 -15.00
C ASP A 125 3.50 -14.54 -13.97
N ILE A 126 3.02 -13.42 -13.42
CA ILE A 126 1.87 -13.43 -12.51
C ILE A 126 0.63 -13.90 -13.27
N THR A 127 0.01 -14.98 -12.78
CA THR A 127 -1.25 -15.51 -13.31
C THR A 127 -2.45 -14.86 -12.62
N TYR A 128 -3.67 -15.04 -13.17
CA TYR A 128 -4.90 -14.60 -12.48
C TYR A 128 -5.08 -15.28 -11.12
N LYS A 129 -4.71 -16.57 -11.00
CA LYS A 129 -4.73 -17.29 -9.72
C LYS A 129 -3.77 -16.66 -8.71
N THR A 130 -2.54 -16.37 -9.14
CA THR A 130 -1.53 -15.69 -8.30
C THR A 130 -2.01 -14.33 -7.86
N ALA A 131 -2.57 -13.53 -8.77
CA ALA A 131 -3.12 -12.21 -8.47
C ALA A 131 -4.28 -12.27 -7.46
N PHE A 132 -5.22 -13.20 -7.65
CA PHE A 132 -6.32 -13.44 -6.72
C PHE A 132 -5.83 -13.82 -5.32
N LEU A 133 -4.85 -14.73 -5.23
CA LEU A 133 -4.26 -15.13 -3.94
C LEU A 133 -3.57 -13.95 -3.25
N ILE A 134 -2.82 -13.12 -3.98
CA ILE A 134 -2.25 -11.88 -3.42
C ILE A 134 -3.38 -10.96 -2.91
N GLY A 135 -4.49 -10.86 -3.65
CA GLY A 135 -5.67 -10.12 -3.24
C GLY A 135 -6.32 -10.65 -1.95
N MET A 136 -6.32 -11.97 -1.74
CA MET A 136 -6.76 -12.57 -0.48
C MET A 136 -5.89 -12.14 0.71
N PHE A 137 -4.56 -12.06 0.53
CA PHE A 137 -3.69 -11.52 1.57
C PHE A 137 -3.90 -10.01 1.79
N GLN A 138 -4.29 -9.26 0.75
CA GLN A 138 -4.64 -7.85 0.90
C GLN A 138 -5.80 -7.64 1.89
N VAL A 139 -6.75 -8.58 2.00
CA VAL A 139 -7.85 -8.52 2.98
C VAL A 139 -7.34 -8.29 4.40
N LEU A 140 -6.19 -8.87 4.76
CA LEU A 140 -5.61 -8.70 6.09
C LEU A 140 -5.24 -7.24 6.40
N SER A 141 -5.08 -6.40 5.38
CA SER A 141 -4.77 -4.97 5.56
C SER A 141 -5.95 -4.13 6.06
N ILE A 142 -7.12 -4.70 6.17
CA ILE A 142 -8.28 -4.11 6.85
C ILE A 142 -7.96 -3.86 8.32
N ILE A 143 -7.15 -4.74 8.95
CA ILE A 143 -6.70 -4.54 10.33
C ILE A 143 -5.69 -3.37 10.35
N PRO A 144 -5.96 -2.28 11.09
CA PRO A 144 -5.05 -1.16 11.22
C PRO A 144 -3.67 -1.60 11.72
N GLY A 145 -2.60 -1.03 11.17
CA GLY A 145 -1.22 -1.44 11.51
C GLY A 145 -0.64 -2.55 10.62
N THR A 146 -1.47 -3.36 9.95
CA THR A 146 -1.00 -4.45 9.07
C THR A 146 -0.16 -3.94 7.90
N SER A 147 -0.43 -2.78 7.34
CA SER A 147 0.06 -2.26 6.07
C SER A 147 -0.35 -3.10 4.86
N ARG A 148 -1.06 -2.48 3.94
CA ARG A 148 -1.53 -3.13 2.72
C ARG A 148 -0.39 -3.72 1.89
N SER A 149 0.66 -2.94 1.62
CA SER A 149 1.83 -3.42 0.90
C SER A 149 2.56 -4.53 1.65
N GLY A 150 2.59 -4.47 2.99
CA GLY A 150 3.15 -5.54 3.81
C GLY A 150 2.42 -6.86 3.63
N ALA A 151 1.09 -6.86 3.73
CA ALA A 151 0.26 -8.06 3.57
C ALA A 151 0.39 -8.66 2.16
N THR A 152 0.32 -7.84 1.11
CA THR A 152 0.44 -8.30 -0.27
C THR A 152 1.83 -8.84 -0.62
N ILE A 153 2.91 -8.21 -0.13
CA ILE A 153 4.28 -8.69 -0.33
C ILE A 153 4.48 -10.03 0.40
N ILE A 154 4.09 -10.12 1.67
CA ILE A 154 4.15 -11.36 2.46
C ILE A 154 3.39 -12.48 1.74
N GLY A 155 2.15 -12.23 1.31
CA GLY A 155 1.36 -13.18 0.57
C GLY A 155 2.02 -13.62 -0.74
N ALA A 156 2.55 -12.68 -1.51
CA ALA A 156 3.27 -12.96 -2.75
C ALA A 156 4.51 -13.85 -2.52
N LEU A 157 5.31 -13.53 -1.50
CA LEU A 157 6.50 -14.33 -1.14
C LEU A 157 6.12 -15.74 -0.70
N LEU A 158 5.03 -15.91 0.07
CA LEU A 158 4.54 -17.22 0.51
C LEU A 158 4.15 -18.13 -0.66
N ILE A 159 3.54 -17.59 -1.70
CA ILE A 159 3.13 -18.35 -2.89
C ILE A 159 4.23 -18.49 -3.93
N GLY A 160 5.45 -18.02 -3.64
CA GLY A 160 6.63 -18.20 -4.45
C GLY A 160 6.86 -17.14 -5.53
N VAL A 161 6.36 -15.92 -5.33
CA VAL A 161 6.70 -14.76 -6.18
C VAL A 161 8.02 -14.16 -5.72
N SER A 162 8.86 -13.73 -6.66
CA SER A 162 10.12 -13.04 -6.36
C SER A 162 9.89 -11.71 -5.63
N ARG A 163 10.89 -11.22 -4.88
CA ARG A 163 10.80 -9.95 -4.14
C ARG A 163 10.45 -8.78 -5.05
N VAL A 164 11.10 -8.71 -6.19
CA VAL A 164 10.92 -7.62 -7.17
C VAL A 164 9.52 -7.67 -7.77
N ALA A 165 9.07 -8.84 -8.24
CA ALA A 165 7.73 -9.00 -8.82
C ALA A 165 6.63 -8.76 -7.78
N ALA A 166 6.83 -9.19 -6.52
CA ALA A 166 5.91 -8.95 -5.42
C ALA A 166 5.75 -7.45 -5.13
N ALA A 167 6.86 -6.70 -5.07
CA ALA A 167 6.82 -5.26 -4.85
C ALA A 167 6.20 -4.53 -6.05
N GLU A 168 6.60 -4.86 -7.28
CA GLU A 168 6.03 -4.25 -8.49
C GLU A 168 4.51 -4.49 -8.57
N PHE A 169 4.04 -5.72 -8.37
CA PHE A 169 2.62 -6.03 -8.39
C PHE A 169 1.85 -5.31 -7.27
N THR A 170 2.44 -5.21 -6.08
CA THR A 170 1.88 -4.44 -4.96
C THR A 170 1.71 -2.96 -5.32
N PHE A 171 2.65 -2.36 -6.05
CA PHE A 171 2.52 -0.99 -6.54
C PHE A 171 1.42 -0.86 -7.61
N PHE A 172 1.30 -1.82 -8.54
CA PHE A 172 0.18 -1.85 -9.50
C PHE A 172 -1.16 -1.93 -8.77
N LEU A 173 -1.27 -2.81 -7.78
CA LEU A 173 -2.48 -2.99 -6.98
C LEU A 173 -2.84 -1.74 -6.16
N ALA A 174 -1.82 -0.97 -5.76
CA ALA A 174 -2.02 0.28 -5.03
C ALA A 174 -2.77 1.34 -5.84
N VAL A 175 -2.57 1.38 -7.16
CA VAL A 175 -3.15 2.41 -8.03
C VAL A 175 -4.69 2.41 -7.97
N PRO A 176 -5.42 1.36 -8.41
CA PRO A 176 -6.88 1.39 -8.41
C PRO A 176 -7.47 1.50 -7.00
N VAL A 177 -6.85 0.85 -6.01
CA VAL A 177 -7.35 0.88 -4.62
C VAL A 177 -7.28 2.28 -4.03
N MET A 178 -6.15 3.00 -4.19
CA MET A 178 -6.00 4.34 -3.63
C MET A 178 -6.81 5.39 -4.39
N PHE A 179 -6.88 5.28 -5.73
CA PHE A 179 -7.77 6.15 -6.48
C PHE A 179 -9.24 5.97 -6.06
N GLY A 180 -9.69 4.72 -5.92
CA GLY A 180 -11.04 4.41 -5.47
C GLY A 180 -11.35 4.95 -4.08
N LEU A 181 -10.48 4.68 -3.10
CA LEU A 181 -10.65 5.16 -1.72
C LEU A 181 -10.61 6.68 -1.63
N SER A 182 -9.67 7.34 -2.34
CA SER A 182 -9.58 8.80 -2.36
C SER A 182 -10.79 9.44 -3.01
N ALA A 183 -11.29 8.89 -4.12
CA ALA A 183 -12.51 9.36 -4.77
C ALA A 183 -13.72 9.25 -3.84
N LEU A 184 -13.88 8.12 -3.14
CA LEU A 184 -14.97 7.93 -2.17
C LEU A 184 -14.89 8.91 -1.00
N LYS A 185 -13.71 9.14 -0.44
CA LYS A 185 -13.53 10.12 0.66
C LYS A 185 -13.77 11.55 0.18
N MET A 186 -13.32 11.91 -1.01
CA MET A 186 -13.59 13.25 -1.59
C MET A 186 -15.09 13.47 -1.85
N ILE A 187 -15.80 12.46 -2.36
CA ILE A 187 -17.24 12.54 -2.59
C ILE A 187 -18.00 12.69 -1.26
N LYS A 188 -17.60 11.92 -0.23
CA LYS A 188 -18.22 12.00 1.11
C LYS A 188 -17.96 13.35 1.79
N PHE A 189 -16.76 13.89 1.67
CA PHE A 189 -16.39 15.20 2.23
C PHE A 189 -17.10 16.36 1.51
N GLY A 190 -17.38 16.20 0.22
CA GLY A 190 -17.85 17.27 -0.67
C GLY A 190 -16.69 18.07 -1.26
N LEU A 191 -17.03 19.00 -2.16
CA LEU A 191 -16.02 19.82 -2.86
C LEU A 191 -15.88 21.23 -2.26
N SER A 192 -16.42 21.46 -1.08
CA SER A 192 -16.39 22.76 -0.40
C SER A 192 -15.17 22.86 0.51
N PHE A 193 -14.05 23.27 -0.06
CA PHE A 193 -12.81 23.52 0.67
C PHE A 193 -12.65 25.00 1.01
N THR A 194 -12.15 25.32 2.20
CA THR A 194 -11.56 26.62 2.45
C THR A 194 -10.25 26.77 1.66
N SER A 195 -9.84 28.01 1.38
CA SER A 195 -8.57 28.26 0.68
C SER A 195 -7.36 27.65 1.42
N ALA A 196 -7.40 27.65 2.75
CA ALA A 196 -6.36 27.05 3.58
C ALA A 196 -6.34 25.51 3.47
N GLU A 197 -7.48 24.86 3.56
CA GLU A 197 -7.59 23.39 3.40
C GLU A 197 -7.14 22.93 2.03
N PHE A 198 -7.54 23.66 0.98
CA PHE A 198 -7.08 23.37 -0.37
C PHE A 198 -5.57 23.50 -0.52
N ALA A 199 -4.98 24.58 0.03
CA ALA A 199 -3.52 24.75 0.01
C ALA A 199 -2.79 23.63 0.79
N ILE A 200 -3.28 23.25 1.97
CA ILE A 200 -2.74 22.16 2.78
C ILE A 200 -2.80 20.84 2.00
N LEU A 201 -3.92 20.54 1.34
CA LEU A 201 -4.08 19.32 0.56
C LEU A 201 -3.10 19.26 -0.62
N ILE A 202 -2.95 20.35 -1.38
CA ILE A 202 -2.03 20.40 -2.51
C ILE A 202 -0.57 20.28 -2.04
N ILE A 203 -0.17 21.02 -1.01
CA ILE A 203 1.18 20.93 -0.44
C ILE A 203 1.45 19.49 0.04
N GLY A 204 0.51 18.90 0.77
CA GLY A 204 0.61 17.52 1.25
C GLY A 204 0.79 16.51 0.10
N CYS A 205 -0.01 16.62 -0.97
CA CYS A 205 0.12 15.78 -2.16
C CYS A 205 1.46 15.95 -2.87
N VAL A 206 1.94 17.20 -3.03
CA VAL A 206 3.23 17.48 -3.68
C VAL A 206 4.39 16.91 -2.85
N VAL A 207 4.40 17.13 -1.54
CA VAL A 207 5.42 16.58 -0.65
C VAL A 207 5.38 15.05 -0.67
N ALA A 208 4.20 14.45 -0.57
CA ALA A 208 4.03 13.00 -0.66
C ALA A 208 4.56 12.45 -2.00
N TYR A 209 4.30 13.14 -3.11
CA TYR A 209 4.82 12.78 -4.43
C TYR A 209 6.35 12.80 -4.47
N LEU A 210 6.97 13.91 -4.09
CA LEU A 210 8.42 14.09 -4.15
C LEU A 210 9.17 13.09 -3.27
N VAL A 211 8.73 12.93 -2.03
CA VAL A 211 9.30 11.96 -1.08
C VAL A 211 9.13 10.54 -1.62
N SER A 212 7.96 10.21 -2.15
CA SER A 212 7.68 8.86 -2.68
C SER A 212 8.53 8.52 -3.90
N ILE A 213 8.84 9.46 -4.80
CA ILE A 213 9.78 9.24 -5.91
C ILE A 213 11.13 8.73 -5.38
N VAL A 214 11.67 9.38 -4.36
CA VAL A 214 12.97 9.02 -3.75
C VAL A 214 12.88 7.66 -3.07
N VAL A 215 11.87 7.49 -2.20
CA VAL A 215 11.70 6.28 -1.40
C VAL A 215 11.43 5.04 -2.27
N ILE A 216 10.58 5.13 -3.30
CA ILE A 216 10.27 4.00 -4.18
C ILE A 216 11.51 3.59 -4.99
N LYS A 217 12.26 4.55 -5.54
CA LYS A 217 13.51 4.26 -6.25
C LYS A 217 14.52 3.57 -5.33
N PHE A 218 14.70 4.09 -4.11
CA PHE A 218 15.55 3.48 -3.10
C PHE A 218 15.08 2.05 -2.77
N LEU A 219 13.81 1.87 -2.46
CA LEU A 219 13.24 0.56 -2.14
C LEU A 219 13.47 -0.46 -3.26
N MET A 220 13.15 -0.10 -4.51
CA MET A 220 13.33 -0.99 -5.66
C MET A 220 14.81 -1.34 -5.90
N SER A 221 15.72 -0.42 -5.65
CA SER A 221 17.16 -0.69 -5.70
C SER A 221 17.61 -1.61 -4.56
N TYR A 222 17.08 -1.38 -3.37
CA TYR A 222 17.41 -2.13 -2.15
C TYR A 222 16.99 -3.60 -2.26
N ILE A 223 15.72 -3.88 -2.63
CA ILE A 223 15.16 -5.24 -2.66
C ILE A 223 15.76 -6.13 -3.77
N LYS A 224 16.45 -5.54 -4.75
CA LYS A 224 17.21 -6.30 -5.76
C LYS A 224 18.42 -7.01 -5.15
N LYS A 225 18.97 -6.49 -4.05
CA LYS A 225 20.20 -6.98 -3.41
C LYS A 225 19.99 -7.49 -2.00
N HIS A 226 18.89 -7.11 -1.35
CA HIS A 226 18.62 -7.38 0.05
C HIS A 226 17.22 -7.97 0.24
N ASP A 227 16.96 -8.49 1.43
CA ASP A 227 15.66 -9.02 1.84
C ASP A 227 14.81 -7.97 2.59
N PHE A 228 13.56 -8.31 2.89
CA PHE A 228 12.63 -7.42 3.60
C PHE A 228 12.78 -7.45 5.13
N LYS A 229 13.77 -8.13 5.71
CA LYS A 229 13.90 -8.25 7.17
C LYS A 229 14.09 -6.94 7.89
N ILE A 230 14.80 -5.97 7.28
CA ILE A 230 14.99 -4.64 7.87
C ILE A 230 13.66 -3.95 8.14
N PHE A 231 12.68 -4.11 7.21
CA PHE A 231 11.33 -3.58 7.39
C PHE A 231 10.56 -4.36 8.48
N GLY A 232 10.87 -5.65 8.65
CA GLY A 232 10.36 -6.46 9.75
C GLY A 232 10.84 -5.93 11.10
N TRP A 233 12.14 -5.74 11.26
CA TRP A 233 12.72 -5.19 12.48
C TRP A 233 12.21 -3.79 12.81
N TYR A 234 12.15 -2.90 11.81
CA TYR A 234 11.58 -1.57 11.98
C TYR A 234 10.16 -1.62 12.58
N ARG A 235 9.30 -2.52 12.05
CA ARG A 235 7.93 -2.68 12.53
C ARG A 235 7.85 -3.21 13.95
N ILE A 236 8.68 -4.18 14.31
CA ILE A 236 8.75 -4.72 15.68
C ILE A 236 9.14 -3.62 16.66
N VAL A 237 10.22 -2.89 16.35
CA VAL A 237 10.69 -1.79 17.21
C VAL A 237 9.62 -0.72 17.37
N LEU A 238 9.02 -0.28 16.26
CA LEU A 238 7.93 0.72 16.31
C LEU A 238 6.74 0.22 17.13
N GLY A 239 6.30 -1.03 16.91
CA GLY A 239 5.19 -1.61 17.64
C GLY A 239 5.46 -1.72 19.14
N VAL A 240 6.68 -2.10 19.54
CA VAL A 240 7.09 -2.14 20.96
C VAL A 240 7.10 -0.73 21.57
N ILE A 241 7.63 0.27 20.85
CA ILE A 241 7.62 1.68 21.33
C ILE A 241 6.18 2.15 21.54
N VAL A 242 5.28 1.89 20.59
CA VAL A 242 3.86 2.28 20.71
C VAL A 242 3.20 1.60 21.89
N LEU A 243 3.39 0.28 22.09
CA LEU A 243 2.85 -0.42 23.27
C LEU A 243 3.40 0.13 24.58
N ALA A 244 4.70 0.36 24.66
CA ALA A 244 5.33 0.92 25.86
C ALA A 244 4.79 2.33 26.17
N TYR A 245 4.62 3.18 25.16
CA TYR A 245 4.07 4.53 25.33
C TYR A 245 2.64 4.48 25.90
N PHE A 246 1.76 3.70 25.29
CA PHE A 246 0.36 3.61 25.78
C PHE A 246 0.23 2.85 27.11
N ALA A 247 1.15 1.95 27.44
CA ALA A 247 1.15 1.29 28.75
C ALA A 247 1.64 2.20 29.89
N LEU A 248 2.47 3.23 29.59
CA LEU A 248 3.05 4.10 30.58
C LEU A 248 2.32 5.45 30.74
N PHE A 249 1.64 5.92 29.69
CA PHE A 249 1.12 7.29 29.61
C PHE A 249 -0.37 7.41 29.24
N ALA A 250 -1.03 6.29 28.86
CA ALA A 250 -2.47 6.24 28.60
C ALA A 250 -3.17 5.37 29.66
#